data_289cc7f955b4a6a81f4c10d583456c6b
#
_entry.id   289cc7f955b4a6a81f4c10d583456c6b
#
_cell.length_a   1.000
_cell.length_b   1.000
_cell.length_c   1.000
_cell.angle_alpha   90.00
_cell.angle_beta   90.00
_cell.angle_gamma   90.00
#
_symmetry.space_group_name_H-M   'P 1'
#
loop_
_entity.id
_entity.type
_entity.pdbx_description
1 polymer ?
#
loop_
_entity_poly.entity_id
_entity_poly.type
_entity_poly.pdbx_seq_one_letter_code
_entity_poly.pdbx_strand_id
1 'polypeptide(L)' 'MAYSVSCADMGANCPASFTTESRDELIEHSVTHTKAAHPEMEVNAEFMTHLEATIKTV' A
#
# COMPACT_ATOMS: atom_id res chain seq x y z
N MET A 1 3.94 -10.92 -14.56
CA MET A 1 3.17 -9.72 -14.23
C MET A 1 3.47 -9.29 -12.81
N ALA A 2 3.54 -7.99 -12.59
CA ALA A 2 3.85 -7.46 -11.27
C ALA A 2 2.72 -6.54 -10.80
N TYR A 3 2.72 -6.24 -9.51
CA TYR A 3 1.73 -5.36 -8.90
C TYR A 3 2.47 -4.19 -8.26
N SER A 4 1.88 -3.01 -8.37
CA SER A 4 2.50 -1.79 -7.86
C SER A 4 1.49 -0.95 -7.10
N VAL A 5 1.94 -0.30 -6.04
CA VAL A 5 1.13 0.65 -5.28
C VAL A 5 2.01 1.84 -4.89
N SER A 6 1.42 3.03 -4.92
CA SER A 6 2.10 4.25 -4.50
C SER A 6 1.45 4.73 -3.21
N CYS A 7 2.28 5.09 -2.23
CA CYS A 7 1.78 5.62 -0.96
C CYS A 7 0.96 6.90 -1.18
N ALA A 8 1.31 7.71 -2.17
CA ALA A 8 0.55 8.91 -2.50
C ALA A 8 -0.87 8.61 -2.94
N ASP A 9 -1.09 7.47 -3.60
CA ASP A 9 -2.41 7.04 -4.05
C ASP A 9 -3.31 6.65 -2.86
N MET A 10 -2.72 6.43 -1.70
CA MET A 10 -3.44 6.13 -0.46
C MET A 10 -3.90 7.39 0.27
N GLY A 11 -3.66 8.55 -0.31
CA GLY A 11 -4.02 9.81 0.31
C GLY A 11 -2.97 10.38 1.25
N ALA A 12 -1.84 9.72 1.37
CA ALA A 12 -0.73 10.20 2.20
C ALA A 12 0.24 11.02 1.35
N ASN A 13 0.84 12.03 1.95
CA ASN A 13 1.85 12.86 1.28
C ASN A 13 3.21 12.18 1.40
N CYS A 14 3.40 11.10 0.66
CA CYS A 14 4.57 10.25 0.77
C CYS A 14 5.02 9.80 -0.62
N PRO A 15 6.32 9.92 -0.96
CA PRO A 15 6.82 9.52 -2.28
C PRO A 15 7.08 8.03 -2.43
N ALA A 16 6.89 7.24 -1.37
CA ALA A 16 7.18 5.81 -1.40
C ALA A 16 6.27 5.06 -2.36
N SER A 17 6.84 4.10 -3.06
CA SER A 17 6.09 3.20 -3.92
C SER A 17 6.71 1.81 -3.84
N PHE A 18 5.89 0.78 -4.11
CA PHE A 18 6.33 -0.60 -4.03
C PHE A 18 5.87 -1.36 -5.25
N THR A 19 6.70 -2.27 -5.73
CA THR A 19 6.37 -3.15 -6.85
C THR A 19 6.84 -4.56 -6.49
N THR A 20 5.94 -5.53 -6.56
CA THR A 20 6.25 -6.93 -6.27
C THR A 20 5.60 -7.83 -7.30
N GLU A 21 6.05 -9.07 -7.37
CA GLU A 21 5.44 -10.07 -8.26
C GLU A 21 4.21 -10.71 -7.63
N SER A 22 4.04 -10.57 -6.32
CA SER A 22 2.91 -11.13 -5.57
C SER A 22 2.06 -10.02 -4.97
N ARG A 23 0.75 -10.11 -5.19
CA ARG A 23 -0.19 -9.16 -4.61
C ARG A 23 -0.19 -9.22 -3.09
N ASP A 24 -0.13 -10.43 -2.55
CA ASP A 24 -0.10 -10.62 -1.10
C ASP A 24 1.14 -10.00 -0.47
N GLU A 25 2.29 -10.17 -1.13
CA GLU A 25 3.54 -9.58 -0.69
C GLU A 25 3.47 -8.05 -0.74
N LEU A 26 2.86 -7.51 -1.78
CA LEU A 26 2.69 -6.07 -1.93
C LEU A 26 1.85 -5.50 -0.79
N ILE A 27 0.77 -6.17 -0.45
CA ILE A 27 -0.11 -5.76 0.64
C ILE A 27 0.65 -5.78 1.97
N GLU A 28 1.42 -6.83 2.21
CA GLU A 28 2.21 -6.97 3.42
C GLU A 28 3.23 -5.84 3.56
N HIS A 29 3.96 -5.54 2.50
CA HIS A 29 4.93 -4.44 2.48
C HIS A 29 4.26 -3.10 2.73
N SER A 30 3.10 -2.87 2.11
CA SER A 30 2.36 -1.62 2.26
C SER A 30 1.89 -1.42 3.69
N VAL A 31 1.38 -2.47 4.32
CA VAL A 31 0.93 -2.43 5.71
C VAL A 31 2.11 -2.14 6.64
N THR A 32 3.23 -2.82 6.43
CA THR A 32 4.44 -2.61 7.23
C THR A 32 4.94 -1.18 7.10
N HIS A 33 4.96 -0.65 5.88
CA HIS A 33 5.36 0.75 5.64
C HIS A 33 4.44 1.72 6.38
N THR A 34 3.14 1.49 6.30
CA THR A 34 2.17 2.37 6.94
C THR A 34 2.37 2.39 8.46
N LYS A 35 2.57 1.23 9.05
CA LYS A 35 2.78 1.14 10.50
C LYS A 35 4.07 1.82 10.94
N ALA A 36 5.12 1.75 10.12
CA ALA A 36 6.42 2.31 10.45
C ALA A 36 6.51 3.80 10.16
N ALA A 37 6.02 4.23 8.98
CA ALA A 37 6.17 5.61 8.51
C ALA A 37 4.98 6.50 8.87
N HIS A 38 3.80 5.91 9.01
CA HIS A 38 2.57 6.64 9.28
C HIS A 38 1.82 6.00 10.45
N PRO A 39 2.40 6.02 11.66
CA PRO A 39 1.79 5.33 12.81
C PRO A 39 0.44 5.89 13.23
N GLU A 40 0.12 7.11 12.81
CA GLU A 40 -1.18 7.74 13.05
C GLU A 40 -2.30 7.17 12.19
N MET A 41 -1.94 6.45 11.11
CA MET A 41 -2.93 5.85 10.23
C MET A 41 -3.38 4.49 10.80
N GLU A 42 -4.69 4.28 10.82
CA GLU A 42 -5.26 3.05 11.32
C GLU A 42 -5.39 2.01 10.20
N VAL A 43 -4.79 0.85 10.40
CA VAL A 43 -4.87 -0.25 9.45
C VAL A 43 -6.09 -1.10 9.78
N ASN A 44 -7.20 -0.80 9.13
CA ASN A 44 -8.48 -1.47 9.35
C ASN A 44 -9.07 -1.95 8.02
N ALA A 45 -10.32 -2.43 8.04
CA ALA A 45 -10.97 -2.95 6.84
C ALA A 45 -11.10 -1.88 5.75
N GLU A 46 -11.41 -0.64 6.14
CA GLU A 46 -11.49 0.48 5.20
C GLU A 46 -10.14 0.75 4.52
N PHE A 47 -9.08 0.74 5.33
CA PHE A 47 -7.73 0.92 4.83
C PHE A 47 -7.40 -0.18 3.80
N MET A 48 -7.68 -1.42 4.14
CA MET A 48 -7.39 -2.56 3.26
C MET A 48 -8.16 -2.47 1.95
N THR A 49 -9.42 -2.07 2.02
CA THR A 49 -10.24 -1.89 0.82
C THR A 49 -9.66 -0.80 -0.09
N HIS A 50 -9.24 0.31 0.51
CA HIS A 50 -8.65 1.41 -0.23
C HIS A 50 -7.31 0.99 -0.85
N LEU A 51 -6.49 0.29 -0.08
CA LEU A 51 -5.21 -0.22 -0.55
C LEU A 51 -5.39 -1.12 -1.78
N GLU A 52 -6.30 -2.08 -1.69
CA GLU A 52 -6.56 -3.00 -2.79
C GLU A 52 -7.05 -2.27 -4.04
N ALA A 53 -7.81 -1.20 -3.87
CA ALA A 53 -8.32 -0.41 -4.99
C ALA A 53 -7.22 0.38 -5.69
N THR A 54 -6.12 0.69 -5.01
CA THR A 54 -5.01 1.47 -5.58
C THR A 54 -3.92 0.59 -6.19
N ILE A 55 -3.96 -0.72 -5.99
CA ILE A 55 -2.98 -1.63 -6.58
C ILE A 55 -3.16 -1.68 -8.10
N LYS A 56 -2.06 -1.52 -8.80
CA LYS A 56 -2.04 -1.55 -10.27
C LYS A 56 -1.25 -2.75 -10.75
N THR A 57 -1.71 -3.35 -11.83
CA THR A 57 -0.96 -4.41 -12.52
C THR A 57 -0.03 -3.77 -13.54
N VAL A 58 1.23 -4.08 -13.46
CA VAL A 58 2.27 -3.50 -14.34
C VAL A 58 3.07 -4.57 -15.06
#